data_c69c45dca591d5823399e9596750601b
#
_entry.id   c69c45dca591d5823399e9596750601b
#
_cell.length_a   1.000
_cell.length_b   1.000
_cell.length_c   1.000
_cell.angle_alpha   90.00
_cell.angle_beta   90.00
_cell.angle_gamma   90.00
#
_symmetry.space_group_name_H-M   'P 1'
#
loop_
_entity.id
_entity.type
_entity.pdbx_description
1 polymer ?
#
loop_
_entity_poly.entity_id
_entity_poly.type
_entity_poly.pdbx_seq_one_letter_code
_entity_poly.pdbx_strand_id
1 'polypeptide(L)'
;MFQSLTIVGNVGQDPVTRYTQSGKECVNFSCAVRDFDKSTVWFRVQAWGKTADVVKNYVHKGTKVIVVGRLLHGEDGNPKVFTAKNGETKAQFDVMAERITLVTTQNTQQGGGGYTLQSNAGQWDDIAV
;
A
#
# COMPACT_ATOMS: atom_id res chain seq x y z
N MET A 1 -17.60 -12.75 -10.48
CA MET A 1 -16.93 -11.52 -10.88
C MET A 1 -15.80 -11.22 -9.94
N PHE A 2 -14.71 -10.67 -10.47
CA PHE A 2 -13.49 -10.65 -9.70
C PHE A 2 -12.62 -9.47 -10.06
N GLN A 3 -11.95 -8.90 -9.10
CA GLN A 3 -10.89 -7.94 -9.34
C GLN A 3 -9.73 -8.17 -8.39
N SER A 4 -8.54 -7.93 -8.85
CA SER A 4 -7.35 -8.01 -8.03
C SER A 4 -6.39 -6.92 -8.47
N LEU A 5 -5.82 -6.25 -7.50
CA LEU A 5 -4.84 -5.20 -7.74
C LEU A 5 -3.59 -5.54 -6.95
N THR A 6 -2.46 -5.48 -7.60
CA THR A 6 -1.17 -5.65 -6.93
C THR A 6 -0.36 -4.39 -7.12
N ILE A 7 0.11 -3.82 -6.04
CA ILE A 7 0.98 -2.65 -6.11
C ILE A 7 2.26 -2.95 -5.33
N VAL A 8 3.35 -2.38 -5.81
CA VAL A 8 4.65 -2.46 -5.15
C VAL A 8 5.13 -1.02 -4.98
N GLY A 9 5.40 -0.64 -3.78
CA GLY A 9 5.82 0.74 -3.53
C GLY A 9 6.35 0.95 -2.13
N ASN A 10 6.60 2.18 -1.80
CA ASN A 10 7.14 2.56 -0.50
C ASN A 10 6.10 3.29 0.32
N VAL A 11 6.08 2.99 1.60
CA VAL A 11 5.16 3.63 2.53
C VAL A 11 5.62 5.07 2.75
N GLY A 12 4.70 6.00 2.56
CA GLY A 12 5.03 7.42 2.63
C GLY A 12 5.01 8.03 4.02
N GLN A 13 4.23 7.44 4.92
CA GLN A 13 4.12 7.91 6.30
C GLN A 13 3.83 6.73 7.19
N ASP A 14 4.11 6.87 8.48
CA ASP A 14 3.79 5.81 9.42
C ASP A 14 2.28 5.53 9.41
N PRO A 15 1.88 4.27 9.48
CA PRO A 15 0.47 3.91 9.46
C PRO A 15 -0.31 4.54 10.61
N VAL A 16 -1.57 4.86 10.35
CA VAL A 16 -2.48 5.43 11.33
C VAL A 16 -3.58 4.43 11.64
N THR A 17 -3.80 4.16 12.92
CA THR A 17 -4.85 3.25 13.36
C THR A 17 -6.11 4.03 13.65
N ARG A 18 -7.23 3.52 13.17
CA ARG A 18 -8.55 4.08 13.45
C ARG A 18 -9.49 2.96 13.86
N TYR A 19 -10.53 3.31 14.60
CA TYR A 19 -11.53 2.35 15.05
C TYR A 19 -12.89 2.76 14.51
N THR A 20 -13.66 1.77 14.06
CA THR A 20 -15.04 2.01 13.64
C THR A 20 -15.92 2.14 14.87
N GLN A 21 -17.17 2.54 14.65
CA GLN A 21 -18.13 2.63 15.75
C GLN A 21 -18.36 1.30 16.45
N SER A 22 -18.21 0.20 15.70
CA SER A 22 -18.36 -1.13 16.29
C SER A 22 -17.07 -1.63 16.95
N GLY A 23 -16.03 -0.81 16.98
CA GLY A 23 -14.78 -1.17 17.64
C GLY A 23 -13.79 -1.93 16.76
N LYS A 24 -14.06 -2.07 15.48
CA LYS A 24 -13.12 -2.73 14.58
C LYS A 24 -11.94 -1.81 14.26
N GLU A 25 -10.76 -2.40 14.27
CA GLU A 25 -9.55 -1.69 13.98
C GLU A 25 -9.25 -1.64 12.49
N CYS A 26 -8.96 -0.48 12.00
CA CYS A 26 -8.54 -0.25 10.62
C CYS A 26 -7.24 0.52 10.63
N VAL A 27 -6.24 0.02 9.93
CA VAL A 27 -4.95 0.70 9.83
C VAL A 27 -4.78 1.18 8.40
N ASN A 28 -4.44 2.45 8.25
CA ASN A 28 -4.29 3.08 6.94
C ASN A 28 -2.88 3.58 6.74
N PHE A 29 -2.40 3.49 5.53
CA PHE A 29 -1.13 4.12 5.16
C PHE A 29 -1.15 4.53 3.69
N SER A 30 -0.25 5.43 3.34
CA SER A 30 -0.07 5.85 1.95
C SER A 30 1.06 5.06 1.33
N CYS A 31 0.86 4.59 0.11
CA CYS A 31 1.87 3.85 -0.62
C CYS A 31 2.19 4.59 -1.92
N ALA A 32 3.44 4.95 -2.10
CA ALA A 32 3.91 5.63 -3.29
C ALA A 32 4.42 4.60 -4.29
N VAL A 33 3.80 4.57 -5.46
CA VAL A 33 4.17 3.65 -6.53
C VAL A 33 4.71 4.46 -7.70
N ARG A 34 5.92 4.13 -8.14
CA ARG A 34 6.50 4.81 -9.29
C ARG A 34 5.93 4.20 -10.57
N ASP A 35 5.44 5.05 -11.44
CA ASP A 35 4.91 4.64 -12.73
C ASP A 35 6.00 4.69 -13.81
N PHE A 36 5.68 4.19 -14.99
CA PHE A 36 6.63 4.11 -16.10
C PHE A 36 7.15 5.47 -16.56
N ASP A 37 6.31 6.50 -16.45
CA ASP A 37 6.70 7.85 -16.83
C ASP A 37 7.44 8.58 -15.72
N LYS A 38 7.83 7.86 -14.68
CA LYS A 38 8.52 8.37 -13.50
C LYS A 38 7.65 9.25 -12.60
N SER A 39 6.37 9.33 -12.86
CA SER A 39 5.47 9.98 -11.94
C SER A 39 5.22 9.07 -10.74
N THR A 40 4.74 9.63 -9.65
CA THR A 40 4.39 8.87 -8.46
C THR A 40 2.88 8.79 -8.34
N VAL A 41 2.38 7.58 -8.25
CA VAL A 41 0.96 7.34 -7.99
C VAL A 41 0.81 7.00 -6.52
N TRP A 42 -0.08 7.70 -5.85
CA TRP A 42 -0.32 7.47 -4.42
C TRP A 42 -1.57 6.64 -4.22
N PHE A 43 -1.42 5.58 -3.44
CA PHE A 43 -2.54 4.73 -3.05
C PHE A 43 -2.72 4.85 -1.54
N ARG A 44 -3.97 4.98 -1.12
CA ARG A 44 -4.29 4.89 0.29
C ARG A 44 -4.71 3.45 0.57
N VAL A 45 -3.96 2.78 1.41
CA VAL A 45 -4.17 1.36 1.69
C VAL A 45 -4.85 1.21 3.04
N GLN A 46 -5.93 0.43 3.06
CA GLN A 46 -6.65 0.10 4.30
C GLN A 46 -6.41 -1.36 4.62
N ALA A 47 -6.12 -1.63 5.86
CA ALA A 47 -5.91 -2.99 6.34
C ALA A 47 -6.79 -3.26 7.55
N TRP A 48 -7.40 -4.43 7.58
CA TRP A 48 -8.31 -4.86 8.63
C TRP A 48 -7.84 -6.21 9.22
N GLY A 49 -8.23 -6.50 10.43
CA GLY A 49 -7.98 -7.80 11.06
C GLY A 49 -6.51 -8.16 11.14
N LYS A 50 -6.18 -9.36 10.71
CA LYS A 50 -4.79 -9.84 10.76
C LYS A 50 -3.86 -9.01 9.90
N THR A 51 -4.35 -8.51 8.78
CA THR A 51 -3.56 -7.66 7.91
C THR A 51 -3.22 -6.35 8.62
N ALA A 52 -4.16 -5.81 9.38
CA ALA A 52 -3.91 -4.61 10.18
C ALA A 52 -2.81 -4.86 11.22
N ASP A 53 -2.80 -6.04 11.82
CA ASP A 53 -1.78 -6.38 12.80
C ASP A 53 -0.39 -6.42 12.16
N VAL A 54 -0.28 -6.96 10.97
CA VAL A 54 0.99 -6.97 10.23
C VAL A 54 1.45 -5.54 9.96
N VAL A 55 0.54 -4.68 9.55
CA VAL A 55 0.89 -3.29 9.27
C VAL A 55 1.36 -2.59 10.53
N LYS A 56 0.64 -2.75 11.62
CA LYS A 56 1.00 -2.09 12.88
C LYS A 56 2.37 -2.51 13.37
N ASN A 57 2.68 -3.78 13.23
CA ASN A 57 3.90 -4.32 13.81
C ASN A 57 5.13 -4.16 12.93
N TYR A 58 4.96 -4.14 11.62
CA TYR A 58 6.10 -4.23 10.71
C TYR A 58 6.22 -3.13 9.67
N VAL A 59 5.17 -2.37 9.44
CA VAL A 59 5.18 -1.36 8.38
C VAL A 59 5.44 0.02 8.96
N HIS A 60 6.43 0.69 8.42
CA HIS A 60 6.82 2.04 8.83
C HIS A 60 7.08 2.90 7.61
N LYS A 61 7.22 4.19 7.83
CA LYS A 61 7.59 5.12 6.76
C LYS A 61 8.85 4.61 6.08
N GLY A 62 8.82 4.52 4.78
CA GLY A 62 9.96 4.07 3.97
C GLY A 62 10.01 2.57 3.72
N THR A 63 9.15 1.79 4.36
CA THR A 63 9.11 0.35 4.13
C THR A 63 8.63 0.07 2.72
N LYS A 64 9.29 -0.85 2.03
CA LYS A 64 8.86 -1.29 0.72
C LYS A 64 7.89 -2.45 0.90
N VAL A 65 6.73 -2.36 0.28
CA VAL A 65 5.68 -3.36 0.44
C VAL A 65 5.09 -3.79 -0.89
N ILE A 66 4.60 -5.01 -0.92
CA ILE A 66 3.77 -5.54 -2.00
C ILE A 66 2.38 -5.69 -1.40
N VAL A 67 1.42 -4.98 -1.96
CA VAL A 67 0.03 -5.03 -1.50
C VAL A 67 -0.81 -5.70 -2.55
N VAL A 68 -1.53 -6.73 -2.17
CA VAL A 68 -2.50 -7.39 -3.03
C VAL A 68 -3.87 -7.16 -2.43
N GLY A 69 -4.77 -6.64 -3.21
CA GLY A 69 -6.11 -6.33 -2.73
C GLY A 69 -7.04 -5.93 -3.86
N ARG A 70 -7.95 -5.06 -3.54
CA ARG A 70 -8.92 -4.59 -4.52
C ARG A 70 -9.16 -3.10 -4.34
N LEU A 71 -9.62 -2.46 -5.41
CA LEU A 71 -9.94 -1.05 -5.34
C LEU A 71 -11.21 -0.84 -4.54
N LEU A 72 -11.18 0.19 -3.72
CA LEU A 72 -12.37 0.66 -3.05
C LEU A 72 -13.00 1.76 -3.88
N HIS A 73 -14.30 1.91 -3.78
CA HIS A 73 -15.04 2.91 -4.54
C HIS A 73 -16.12 3.54 -3.67
N GLY A 74 -16.73 4.59 -4.18
CA GLY A 74 -17.88 5.20 -3.54
C GLY A 74 -19.13 4.36 -3.76
N GLU A 75 -20.25 4.82 -3.19
CA GLU A 75 -21.51 4.09 -3.28
C GLU A 75 -22.00 3.91 -4.70
N ASP A 76 -21.66 4.83 -5.58
CA ASP A 76 -22.06 4.80 -6.99
C ASP A 76 -21.13 3.95 -7.86
N GLY A 77 -20.14 3.27 -7.27
CA GLY A 77 -19.17 2.49 -8.03
C GLY A 77 -18.07 3.30 -8.67
N ASN A 78 -18.07 4.60 -8.50
CA ASN A 78 -17.02 5.48 -9.02
C ASN A 78 -15.97 5.74 -7.96
N PRO A 79 -14.80 6.24 -8.34
CA PRO A 79 -13.78 6.60 -7.35
C PRO A 79 -14.32 7.62 -6.36
N LYS A 80 -13.88 7.53 -5.12
CA LYS A 80 -14.28 8.50 -4.12
C LYS A 80 -13.59 9.83 -4.40
N VAL A 81 -14.34 10.90 -4.22
CA VAL A 81 -13.77 12.25 -4.33
C VAL A 81 -13.92 12.94 -2.97
N PHE A 82 -13.04 13.86 -2.71
CA PHE A 82 -13.09 14.64 -1.47
C PHE A 82 -12.66 16.07 -1.75
N THR A 83 -13.04 16.96 -0.85
CA THR A 83 -12.64 18.35 -0.95
C THR A 83 -11.43 18.58 -0.05
N ALA A 84 -10.32 18.98 -0.64
CA ALA A 84 -9.11 19.27 0.11
C ALA A 84 -9.28 20.59 0.89
N LYS A 85 -8.35 20.84 1.80
CA LYS A 85 -8.40 22.04 2.63
C LYS A 85 -8.36 23.32 1.83
N ASN A 86 -7.75 23.29 0.65
CA ASN A 86 -7.68 24.47 -0.22
C ASN A 86 -8.92 24.65 -1.10
N GLY A 87 -9.94 23.83 -0.89
CA GLY A 87 -11.18 23.91 -1.66
C GLY A 87 -11.21 23.11 -2.96
N GLU A 88 -10.09 22.50 -3.33
CA GLU A 88 -10.04 21.70 -4.54
C GLU A 88 -10.70 20.35 -4.35
N THR A 89 -11.43 19.88 -5.36
CA THR A 89 -11.98 18.54 -5.37
C THR A 89 -10.93 17.59 -5.92
N LYS A 90 -10.63 16.54 -5.17
CA LYS A 90 -9.62 15.56 -5.55
C LYS A 90 -10.19 14.16 -5.46
N ALA A 91 -9.67 13.28 -6.30
CA ALA A 91 -9.94 11.86 -6.23
C ALA A 91 -8.69 11.16 -5.69
N GLN A 92 -8.88 10.03 -5.05
CA GLN A 92 -7.74 9.24 -4.61
C GLN A 92 -8.00 7.78 -4.88
N PHE A 93 -6.92 7.03 -5.03
CA PHE A 93 -7.00 5.59 -5.21
C PHE A 93 -6.96 4.94 -3.84
N ASP A 94 -8.07 4.31 -3.46
CA ASP A 94 -8.18 3.59 -2.21
C ASP A 94 -8.14 2.10 -2.49
N VAL A 95 -7.36 1.38 -1.71
CA VAL A 95 -7.18 -0.06 -1.85
C VAL A 95 -7.46 -0.73 -0.53
N MET A 96 -8.25 -1.79 -0.55
CA MET A 96 -8.39 -2.65 0.61
C MET A 96 -7.39 -3.78 0.47
N ALA A 97 -6.45 -3.86 1.40
CA ALA A 97 -5.42 -4.88 1.36
C ALA A 97 -5.97 -6.22 1.82
N GLU A 98 -5.73 -7.25 1.02
CA GLU A 98 -6.03 -8.62 1.40
C GLU A 98 -4.75 -9.30 1.87
N ARG A 99 -3.61 -8.89 1.31
CA ARG A 99 -2.31 -9.43 1.69
C ARG A 99 -1.26 -8.34 1.56
N ILE A 100 -0.38 -8.27 2.52
CA ILE A 100 0.76 -7.36 2.49
C ILE A 100 2.02 -8.16 2.74
N THR A 101 2.99 -8.02 1.83
CA THR A 101 4.29 -8.66 1.96
C THR A 101 5.33 -7.55 2.07
N LEU A 102 6.18 -7.66 3.07
CA LEU A 102 7.25 -6.70 3.23
C LEU A 102 8.47 -7.15 2.43
N VAL A 103 9.08 -6.19 1.76
CA VAL A 103 10.30 -6.44 1.02
C VAL A 103 11.43 -5.79 1.81
N THR A 104 12.38 -6.61 2.27
CA THR A 104 13.48 -6.08 3.04
C THR A 104 14.75 -6.18 2.21
N THR A 105 15.47 -5.08 2.14
CA THR A 105 16.71 -5.06 1.40
C THR A 105 17.89 -5.39 2.28
N GLN A 106 17.74 -5.32 3.58
CA GLN A 106 18.82 -5.58 4.48
C GLN A 106 19.25 -7.02 4.55
N ASN A 107 18.30 -7.89 4.32
CA ASN A 107 18.58 -9.31 4.42
C ASN A 107 19.50 -9.85 3.39
N THR A 108 19.72 -9.10 2.32
CA THR A 108 20.65 -9.54 1.31
C THR A 108 22.02 -9.69 1.84
N GLN A 109 22.39 -8.82 2.73
CA GLN A 109 23.75 -8.84 3.21
C GLN A 109 24.03 -10.00 4.11
N GLN A 110 23.02 -10.55 4.69
CA GLN A 110 23.20 -11.58 5.65
C GLN A 110 23.03 -12.96 5.11
N GLY A 111 22.87 -13.03 3.90
CA GLY A 111 22.83 -14.30 3.34
C GLY A 111 21.60 -15.11 3.57
N GLY A 112 20.55 -14.64 3.93
CA GLY A 112 19.38 -15.41 4.17
C GLY A 112 18.63 -15.81 2.93
N GLY A 113 17.64 -16.57 3.09
CA GLY A 113 16.82 -17.01 1.98
C GLY A 113 16.06 -15.92 1.28
N GLY A 114 16.25 -14.73 1.66
CA GLY A 114 15.54 -13.61 1.03
C GLY A 114 16.14 -13.11 -0.24
N TYR A 115 17.34 -13.67 -0.61
CA TYR A 115 17.97 -13.14 -1.70
C TYR A 115 17.25 -13.17 -2.95
N THR A 116 16.58 -14.22 -3.28
CA THR A 116 15.85 -14.37 -4.52
C THR A 116 14.77 -13.32 -4.60
N LEU A 117 14.08 -13.13 -3.51
CA LEU A 117 13.05 -12.13 -3.46
C LEU A 117 13.59 -10.75 -3.69
N GLN A 118 14.78 -10.48 -3.14
CA GLN A 118 15.36 -9.20 -3.31
C GLN A 118 15.85 -8.92 -4.69
N SER A 119 16.38 -9.91 -5.35
CA SER A 119 16.78 -9.75 -6.73
C SER A 119 15.55 -9.44 -7.57
N ASN A 120 14.44 -10.09 -7.26
CA ASN A 120 13.21 -9.82 -7.99
C ASN A 120 12.71 -8.40 -7.69
N ALA A 121 12.85 -7.95 -6.48
CA ALA A 121 12.45 -6.59 -6.15
C ALA A 121 13.27 -5.57 -6.93
N GLY A 122 14.56 -5.80 -7.10
CA GLY A 122 15.38 -4.93 -7.93
C GLY A 122 14.91 -4.91 -9.38
N GLN A 123 14.52 -6.06 -9.89
CA GLN A 123 14.01 -6.15 -11.25
C GLN A 123 12.69 -5.41 -11.40
N TRP A 124 11.86 -5.48 -10.38
CA TRP A 124 10.61 -4.76 -10.41
C TRP A 124 10.83 -3.26 -10.48
N ASP A 125 11.79 -2.76 -9.76
CA ASP A 125 12.11 -1.34 -9.80
C ASP A 125 12.60 -0.94 -11.20
N ASP A 126 13.40 -1.79 -11.83
CA ASP A 126 13.88 -1.52 -13.16
C ASP A 126 12.74 -1.55 -14.18
N ILE A 127 11.82 -2.46 -14.04
CA ILE A 127 10.68 -2.57 -14.92
C ILE A 127 9.72 -1.39 -14.72
N ALA A 128 9.55 -0.96 -13.50
CA ALA A 128 8.64 0.12 -13.18
C ALA A 128 9.19 1.50 -13.53
N VAL A 129 10.45 1.59 -13.78
CA VAL A 129 11.10 2.85 -14.13
C VAL A 129 11.26 2.98 -15.62
#